data_11eb464480afef471f9484fd86204734
#
_entry.id   11eb464480afef471f9484fd86204734
#
_cell.length_a   1.000
_cell.length_b   1.000
_cell.length_c   1.000
_cell.angle_alpha   90.00
_cell.angle_beta   90.00
_cell.angle_gamma   90.00
#
_symmetry.space_group_name_H-M   'P 1'
#
loop_
_entity.id
_entity.type
_entity.pdbx_description
1 polymer ?
#
loop_
_entity_poly.entity_id
_entity_poly.type
_entity_poly.pdbx_seq_one_letter_code
_entity_poly.pdbx_strand_id
1 'polypeptide(L)'
;GGKMIMWHGQADPLVLPDQSIDYYNDVVKKFGRQSTENFFRLFLVPSMGHCWELPAALPDRMNMLQVLEEWVENGIAPNKIAVHRNVHEDDNSLNAKVGQLHPYPALATYSP
;
A
#
# COMPACT_ATOMS: atom_id res chain seq x y z
N GLY A 1 -16.55 -5.29 -13.71
CA GLY A 1 -16.58 -4.56 -12.47
C GLY A 1 -15.60 -5.01 -11.40
N GLY A 2 -14.49 -5.74 -11.74
CA GLY A 2 -13.50 -6.16 -10.77
C GLY A 2 -12.71 -4.98 -10.17
N LYS A 3 -12.11 -5.22 -9.01
CA LYS A 3 -11.23 -4.27 -8.32
C LYS A 3 -9.83 -4.85 -8.20
N MET A 4 -8.82 -4.00 -8.24
CA MET A 4 -7.43 -4.38 -8.10
C MET A 4 -6.70 -3.43 -7.15
N ILE A 5 -6.00 -4.00 -6.19
CA ILE A 5 -5.03 -3.29 -5.36
C ILE A 5 -3.66 -3.87 -5.65
N MET A 6 -2.73 -3.01 -6.03
CA MET A 6 -1.31 -3.35 -6.20
C MET A 6 -0.52 -2.59 -5.15
N TRP A 7 0.47 -3.23 -4.55
CA TRP A 7 1.46 -2.54 -3.71
C TRP A 7 2.86 -2.98 -4.08
N HIS A 8 3.82 -2.09 -3.90
CA HIS A 8 5.22 -2.33 -4.24
C HIS A 8 6.14 -1.66 -3.23
N GLY A 9 7.15 -2.37 -2.78
CA GLY A 9 8.17 -1.83 -1.90
C GLY A 9 9.11 -0.87 -2.64
N GLN A 10 9.29 0.33 -2.12
CA GLN A 10 10.14 1.34 -2.75
C GLN A 10 11.64 1.01 -2.67
N ALA A 11 12.04 0.07 -1.82
CA ALA A 11 13.41 -0.41 -1.70
C ALA A 11 13.62 -1.81 -2.34
N ASP A 12 12.72 -2.24 -3.21
CA ASP A 12 12.85 -3.51 -3.93
C ASP A 12 14.04 -3.48 -4.90
N PRO A 13 15.10 -4.28 -4.67
CA PRO A 13 16.27 -4.30 -5.53
C PRO A 13 16.16 -5.29 -6.70
N LEU A 14 15.18 -6.18 -6.68
CA LEU A 14 14.99 -7.24 -7.67
C LEU A 14 14.03 -6.84 -8.77
N VAL A 15 12.90 -6.25 -8.38
CA VAL A 15 11.92 -5.69 -9.31
C VAL A 15 11.74 -4.24 -8.94
N LEU A 16 12.20 -3.35 -9.81
CA LEU A 16 12.14 -1.92 -9.51
C LEU A 16 10.70 -1.42 -9.42
N PRO A 17 10.36 -0.62 -8.41
CA PRO A 17 9.01 -0.07 -8.26
C PRO A 17 8.55 0.77 -9.45
N ASP A 18 9.49 1.32 -10.23
CA ASP A 18 9.21 2.04 -11.46
C ASP A 18 8.39 1.23 -12.45
N GLN A 19 8.57 -0.09 -12.51
CA GLN A 19 7.79 -0.96 -13.38
C GLN A 19 6.30 -0.97 -13.02
N SER A 20 5.98 -1.00 -11.73
CA SER A 20 4.59 -0.89 -11.26
C SER A 20 4.01 0.49 -11.49
N ILE A 21 4.82 1.52 -11.32
CA ILE A 21 4.44 2.92 -11.58
C ILE A 21 4.15 3.13 -13.07
N ASP A 22 5.03 2.65 -13.94
CA ASP A 22 4.86 2.76 -15.39
C ASP A 22 3.60 2.03 -15.84
N TYR A 23 3.37 0.81 -15.36
CA TYR A 23 2.16 0.06 -15.65
C TYR A 23 0.90 0.81 -15.20
N TYR A 24 0.89 1.33 -13.98
CA TYR A 24 -0.25 2.13 -13.50
C TYR A 24 -0.48 3.38 -14.36
N ASN A 25 0.59 4.09 -14.71
CA ASN A 25 0.51 5.28 -15.54
C ASN A 25 0.01 4.97 -16.97
N ASP A 26 0.36 3.82 -17.54
CA ASP A 26 -0.16 3.38 -18.84
C ASP A 26 -1.65 3.07 -18.78
N VAL A 27 -2.13 2.48 -17.68
CA VAL A 27 -3.56 2.28 -17.45
C VAL A 27 -4.28 3.65 -17.34
N VAL A 28 -3.70 4.59 -16.60
CA VAL A 28 -4.23 5.97 -16.49
C VAL A 28 -4.27 6.66 -17.86
N LYS A 29 -3.23 6.52 -18.67
CA LYS A 29 -3.21 7.05 -20.04
C LYS A 29 -4.36 6.50 -20.89
N LYS A 30 -4.63 5.21 -20.75
CA LYS A 30 -5.64 4.52 -21.56
C LYS A 30 -7.07 4.85 -21.15
N PHE A 31 -7.35 4.90 -19.86
CA PHE A 31 -8.72 5.00 -19.33
C PHE A 31 -9.04 6.34 -18.67
N GLY A 32 -8.05 7.18 -18.44
CA GLY A 32 -8.17 8.39 -17.63
C GLY A 32 -8.03 8.10 -16.13
N ARG A 33 -7.58 9.11 -15.37
CA ARG A 33 -7.30 8.96 -13.94
C ARG A 33 -8.53 8.54 -13.14
N GLN A 34 -9.63 9.26 -13.28
CA GLN A 34 -10.85 8.97 -12.51
C GLN A 34 -11.39 7.57 -12.78
N SER A 35 -11.42 7.15 -14.05
CA SER A 35 -11.88 5.81 -14.42
C SER A 35 -10.96 4.73 -13.83
N THR A 36 -9.64 4.94 -13.91
CA THR A 36 -8.65 4.02 -13.34
C THR A 36 -8.83 3.90 -11.83
N GLU A 37 -8.94 5.01 -11.13
CA GLU A 37 -9.10 5.02 -9.67
C GLU A 37 -10.39 4.34 -9.19
N ASN A 38 -11.36 4.16 -10.04
CA ASN A 38 -12.59 3.43 -9.72
C ASN A 38 -12.41 1.90 -9.64
N PHE A 39 -11.32 1.36 -10.21
CA PHE A 39 -11.08 -0.08 -10.19
C PHE A 39 -9.65 -0.50 -9.85
N PHE A 40 -8.68 0.40 -9.97
CA PHE A 40 -7.26 0.09 -9.73
C PHE A 40 -6.59 1.14 -8.85
N ARG A 41 -5.96 0.69 -7.78
CA ARG A 41 -5.15 1.52 -6.86
C ARG A 41 -3.77 0.91 -6.70
N LEU A 42 -2.73 1.76 -6.79
CA LEU A 42 -1.34 1.41 -6.53
C LEU A 42 -0.90 2.06 -5.22
N PHE A 43 -0.28 1.30 -4.34
CA PHE A 43 0.32 1.78 -3.10
C PHE A 43 1.82 1.52 -3.10
N LEU A 44 2.61 2.55 -2.83
CA LEU A 44 4.06 2.42 -2.66
C LEU A 44 4.38 2.37 -1.17
N VAL A 45 5.12 1.34 -0.77
CA VAL A 45 5.49 1.11 0.63
C VAL A 45 6.93 1.53 0.85
N PRO A 46 7.18 2.65 1.57
CA PRO A 46 8.54 3.13 1.80
C PRO A 46 9.41 2.11 2.51
N SER A 47 10.66 2.00 2.08
CA SER A 47 11.70 1.13 2.66
C SER A 47 11.41 -0.37 2.63
N MET A 48 10.28 -0.81 2.07
CA MET A 48 9.99 -2.23 1.91
C MET A 48 10.81 -2.81 0.74
N GLY A 49 11.45 -3.95 0.98
CA GLY A 49 12.14 -4.73 -0.05
C GLY A 49 11.20 -5.63 -0.85
N HIS A 50 11.78 -6.67 -1.49
CA HIS A 50 11.01 -7.57 -2.37
C HIS A 50 10.07 -8.49 -1.59
N CYS A 51 10.54 -9.06 -0.48
CA CYS A 51 9.80 -10.04 0.32
C CYS A 51 9.42 -9.50 1.71
N TRP A 52 8.82 -8.32 1.79
CA TRP A 52 8.40 -7.72 3.06
C TRP A 52 9.56 -7.35 4.02
N GLU A 53 10.76 -7.26 3.50
CA GLU A 53 11.91 -6.81 4.27
C GLU A 53 11.75 -5.34 4.61
N LEU A 54 11.45 -5.06 5.86
CA LEU A 54 11.33 -3.71 6.41
C LEU A 54 12.32 -3.52 7.54
N PRO A 55 12.93 -2.33 7.65
CA PRO A 55 13.68 -1.99 8.85
C PRO A 55 12.84 -2.20 10.10
N ALA A 56 13.45 -2.69 11.15
CA ALA A 56 12.77 -3.06 12.40
C ALA A 56 11.93 -1.95 13.05
N ALA A 57 12.10 -0.70 12.62
CA ALA A 57 11.39 0.46 13.14
C ALA A 57 10.11 0.84 12.38
N LEU A 58 9.84 0.22 11.22
CA LEU A 58 8.71 0.62 10.37
C LEU A 58 7.52 -0.33 10.50
N PRO A 59 6.30 0.15 10.23
CA PRO A 59 5.10 -0.69 10.17
C PRO A 59 5.24 -1.80 9.12
N ASP A 60 4.96 -3.03 9.52
CA ASP A 60 5.17 -4.24 8.70
C ASP A 60 3.87 -5.02 8.43
N ARG A 61 2.73 -4.52 8.93
CA ARG A 61 1.44 -5.18 8.80
C ARG A 61 0.42 -4.30 8.09
N MET A 62 -0.21 -4.88 7.09
CA MET A 62 -1.33 -4.31 6.38
C MET A 62 -2.27 -5.43 5.91
N ASN A 63 -3.57 -5.25 6.07
CA ASN A 63 -4.57 -6.24 5.68
C ASN A 63 -5.16 -5.90 4.31
N MET A 64 -4.41 -6.18 3.26
CA MET A 64 -4.81 -5.88 1.88
C MET A 64 -6.05 -6.63 1.44
N LEU A 65 -6.24 -7.87 1.93
CA LEU A 65 -7.42 -8.66 1.59
C LEU A 65 -8.70 -8.01 2.13
N GLN A 66 -8.72 -7.63 3.40
CA GLN A 66 -9.87 -6.94 3.99
C GLN A 66 -10.18 -5.63 3.27
N VAL A 67 -9.16 -4.86 2.92
CA VAL A 67 -9.32 -3.60 2.17
C VAL A 67 -9.97 -3.85 0.80
N LEU A 68 -9.56 -4.93 0.12
CA LEU A 68 -10.16 -5.31 -1.17
C LEU A 68 -11.61 -5.78 -1.01
N GLU A 69 -11.90 -6.59 0.00
CA GLU A 69 -13.25 -7.05 0.33
C GLU A 69 -14.19 -5.86 0.61
N GLU A 70 -13.79 -4.91 1.44
CA GLU A 70 -14.56 -3.70 1.72
C GLU A 70 -14.84 -2.89 0.43
N TRP A 71 -13.87 -2.83 -0.46
CA TRP A 71 -14.06 -2.13 -1.74
C TRP A 71 -15.05 -2.85 -2.65
N VAL A 72 -14.95 -4.16 -2.76
CA VAL A 72 -15.82 -4.97 -3.64
C VAL A 72 -17.24 -5.07 -3.08
N GLU A 73 -17.38 -5.37 -1.79
CA GLU A 73 -18.66 -5.70 -1.16
C GLU A 73 -19.43 -4.47 -0.68
N ASN A 74 -18.72 -3.46 -0.16
CA ASN A 74 -19.32 -2.28 0.46
C ASN A 74 -19.08 -0.99 -0.34
N GLY A 75 -18.35 -1.05 -1.45
CA GLY A 75 -18.05 0.11 -2.28
C GLY A 75 -17.08 1.11 -1.65
N ILE A 76 -16.36 0.72 -0.59
CA ILE A 76 -15.44 1.60 0.13
C ILE A 76 -14.08 1.56 -0.55
N ALA A 77 -13.84 2.50 -1.47
CA ALA A 77 -12.56 2.61 -2.17
C ALA A 77 -11.41 2.93 -1.20
N PRO A 78 -10.24 2.27 -1.33
CA PRO A 78 -9.12 2.48 -0.43
C PRO A 78 -8.40 3.81 -0.72
N ASN A 79 -8.87 4.89 -0.13
CA ASN A 79 -8.23 6.20 -0.18
C ASN A 79 -7.04 6.32 0.80
N LYS A 80 -6.98 5.40 1.75
CA LYS A 80 -5.87 5.21 2.68
C LYS A 80 -5.91 3.79 3.24
N ILE A 81 -4.77 3.24 3.57
CA ILE A 81 -4.64 1.94 4.21
C ILE A 81 -3.82 2.12 5.49
N ALA A 82 -4.41 1.75 6.62
CA ALA A 82 -3.70 1.75 7.89
C ALA A 82 -2.62 0.66 7.88
N VAL A 83 -1.44 1.02 8.30
CA VAL A 83 -0.32 0.10 8.52
C VAL A 83 0.16 0.21 9.96
N HIS A 84 0.51 -0.90 10.55
CA HIS A 84 0.98 -0.95 11.93
C HIS A 84 2.14 -1.93 12.05
N ARG A 85 2.95 -1.76 13.06
CA ARG A 85 3.98 -2.72 13.42
C ARG A 85 3.37 -3.78 14.31
N ASN A 86 3.64 -5.04 13.99
CA ASN A 86 3.36 -6.12 14.91
C ASN A 86 4.43 -6.08 16.02
N VAL A 87 4.03 -5.68 17.20
CA VAL A 87 4.86 -5.84 18.39
C VAL A 87 4.79 -7.32 18.74
N HIS A 88 5.93 -8.01 18.85
CA HIS A 88 5.95 -9.37 19.37
C HIS A 88 5.26 -9.37 20.74
N GLU A 89 4.50 -10.42 21.03
CA GLU A 89 3.68 -10.54 22.24
C GLU A 89 4.46 -10.31 23.56
N ASP A 90 5.79 -10.40 23.50
CA ASP A 90 6.70 -10.20 24.62
C ASP A 90 7.15 -8.76 24.84
N ASP A 91 6.85 -7.85 23.91
CA ASP A 91 7.23 -6.43 24.02
C ASP A 91 6.01 -5.59 24.37
N ASN A 92 5.83 -5.35 25.67
CA ASN A 92 4.82 -4.44 26.23
C ASN A 92 5.08 -2.95 25.88
N SER A 93 5.92 -2.65 24.89
CA SER A 93 6.12 -1.28 24.42
C SER A 93 4.89 -0.84 23.63
N LEU A 94 4.07 -0.02 24.24
CA LEU A 94 2.88 0.63 23.70
C LEU A 94 3.15 1.60 22.53
N ASN A 95 4.33 1.55 21.92
CA ASN A 95 4.74 2.39 20.81
C ASN A 95 4.69 1.64 19.47
N ALA A 96 3.55 1.00 19.19
CA ALA A 96 3.29 0.53 17.83
C ALA A 96 3.29 1.73 16.89
N LYS A 97 4.35 1.87 16.08
CA LYS A 97 4.36 2.88 15.02
C LYS A 97 3.23 2.56 14.07
N VAL A 98 2.34 3.52 13.91
CA VAL A 98 1.24 3.47 12.97
C VAL A 98 1.51 4.43 11.82
N GLY A 99 1.08 4.08 10.65
CA GLY A 99 1.19 4.90 9.46
C GLY A 99 0.00 4.72 8.55
N GLN A 100 -0.02 5.47 7.48
CA GLN A 100 -1.03 5.35 6.45
C GLN A 100 -0.36 5.33 5.08
N LEU A 101 -0.72 4.34 4.28
CA LEU A 101 -0.43 4.34 2.86
C LEU A 101 -1.52 5.12 2.13
N HIS A 102 -1.10 5.92 1.17
CA HIS A 102 -2.00 6.63 0.28
C HIS A 102 -1.84 6.11 -1.15
N PRO A 103 -2.90 6.11 -1.97
CA PRO A 103 -2.78 5.69 -3.36
C PRO A 103 -1.81 6.59 -4.12
N TYR A 104 -0.95 5.98 -4.94
CA TYR A 104 -0.09 6.72 -5.86
C TYR A 104 -0.92 7.73 -6.71
N PRO A 105 -0.44 8.95 -6.92
CA PRO A 105 0.89 9.47 -6.69
C PRO A 105 1.17 10.03 -5.28
N ALA A 106 0.25 9.92 -4.33
CA ALA A 106 0.50 10.37 -2.97
C ALA A 106 1.51 9.46 -2.25
N LEU A 107 2.19 10.01 -1.26
CA LEU A 107 3.17 9.30 -0.46
C LEU A 107 2.57 8.81 0.87
N ALA A 108 3.15 7.74 1.41
CA ALA A 108 2.79 7.25 2.73
C ALA A 108 3.15 8.27 3.83
N THR A 109 2.36 8.27 4.90
CA THR A 109 2.61 9.08 6.10
C THR A 109 2.79 8.18 7.31
N TYR A 110 3.75 8.49 8.15
CA TYR A 110 4.01 7.78 9.40
C TYR A 110 3.94 8.74 10.57
N SER A 111 3.32 8.29 11.64
CA SER A 111 3.42 9.01 12.92
C SER A 111 4.78 8.73 13.56
N PRO A 112 5.43 9.74 14.12
CA PRO A 112 6.71 9.58 14.79
C PRO A 112 6.63 8.68 16.02
#